data_544dbf64e73b59b9b40a3e23c0878efd
#
_entry.id   544dbf64e73b59b9b40a3e23c0878efd
#
_cell.length_a   1.000
_cell.length_b   1.000
_cell.length_c   1.000
_cell.angle_alpha   90.00
_cell.angle_beta   90.00
_cell.angle_gamma   90.00
#
_symmetry.space_group_name_H-M   'P 1'
#
loop_
_entity.id
_entity.type
_entity.pdbx_description
1 polymer ?
#
loop_
_entity_poly.entity_id
_entity_poly.type
_entity_poly.pdbx_seq_one_letter_code
_entity_poly.pdbx_strand_id
1 'polypeptide(L)'
;MINEKKKILIIGSGAVSSALAKKLHENTEIGEIFIASGNGIPSDIYTNIDYREEDITGLLNFVLENDIFLTIPTSEKSLKSDIVSFFQSNGQNIFGPNKNACAIALNNAAGKKFIYKIHAQTSKFGIFDKQQPAEDYLRTVNFPVTIKVNEYSSIIDDRLVCSTMSLAREFLSTLYQKNETNVIVEEFTYGKNFTIYYITDGYSAVPITSVQNYKFTRDGDGGILTNGIGCYCPDINTSEVIYSRVGNIVQNTLSSLDKKGTPYIGILGVECTLTGEDKFYVNEFKPFFQEHDAKAVLNLINDDLVQIFTSCINGFFSDEYEEIRMNNCFSTSATVLSRQNNKIINGLENIEDLENLDFINVKKTNDGKYLTTKGPAFTLTRSAGTLSRARKYLYEDLEEIHFDGIKYRKDISEFIIV
;
A
#
# COMPACT_ATOMS: atom_id res chain seq x y z
N MET A 1 -17.82 -28.56 23.02
CA MET A 1 -16.70 -28.70 22.06
C MET A 1 -15.92 -27.40 22.17
N ILE A 2 -14.66 -27.44 22.53
CA ILE A 2 -13.77 -26.28 22.46
C ILE A 2 -13.60 -26.00 20.97
N ASN A 3 -14.17 -24.89 20.47
CA ASN A 3 -13.95 -24.48 19.09
C ASN A 3 -12.44 -24.21 18.95
N GLU A 4 -11.76 -24.99 18.15
CA GLU A 4 -10.34 -24.78 17.87
C GLU A 4 -10.20 -23.44 17.18
N LYS A 5 -9.35 -22.55 17.72
CA LYS A 5 -9.17 -21.22 17.16
C LYS A 5 -8.51 -21.26 15.81
N LYS A 6 -8.93 -20.41 14.90
CA LYS A 6 -8.41 -20.28 13.53
C LYS A 6 -6.98 -19.75 13.53
N LYS A 7 -6.15 -20.23 12.61
CA LYS A 7 -4.78 -19.76 12.39
C LYS A 7 -4.70 -19.02 11.06
N ILE A 8 -3.92 -17.94 11.03
CA ILE A 8 -3.76 -17.11 9.84
C ILE A 8 -2.30 -17.00 9.45
N LEU A 9 -2.01 -17.05 8.15
CA LEU A 9 -0.71 -16.74 7.58
C LEU A 9 -0.78 -15.44 6.78
N ILE A 10 0.08 -14.47 7.12
CA ILE A 10 0.30 -13.25 6.35
C ILE A 10 1.66 -13.39 5.66
N ILE A 11 1.72 -13.09 4.35
CA ILE A 11 2.96 -13.18 3.59
C ILE A 11 3.44 -11.78 3.23
N GLY A 12 4.49 -11.32 3.93
CA GLY A 12 5.08 -10.00 3.82
C GLY A 12 5.99 -9.69 5.00
N SER A 13 6.66 -8.55 4.98
CA SER A 13 7.68 -8.19 5.98
C SER A 13 7.58 -6.76 6.53
N GLY A 14 6.71 -5.93 5.96
CA GLY A 14 6.63 -4.50 6.29
C GLY A 14 5.53 -4.13 7.28
N ALA A 15 5.26 -2.83 7.36
CA ALA A 15 4.23 -2.25 8.22
C ALA A 15 2.82 -2.76 7.85
N VAL A 16 2.56 -3.07 6.58
CA VAL A 16 1.26 -3.62 6.15
C VAL A 16 0.98 -4.94 6.85
N SER A 17 1.97 -5.84 6.90
CA SER A 17 1.82 -7.18 7.50
C SER A 17 1.57 -7.09 9.01
N SER A 18 2.34 -6.26 9.73
CA SER A 18 2.18 -6.07 11.17
C SER A 18 0.88 -5.37 11.53
N ALA A 19 0.49 -4.32 10.80
CA ALA A 19 -0.77 -3.63 11.01
C ALA A 19 -1.97 -4.55 10.77
N LEU A 20 -1.93 -5.38 9.72
CA LEU A 20 -2.97 -6.36 9.42
C LEU A 20 -3.05 -7.44 10.50
N ALA A 21 -1.90 -7.96 10.98
CA ALA A 21 -1.86 -8.94 12.06
C ALA A 21 -2.50 -8.40 13.35
N LYS A 22 -2.18 -7.17 13.73
CA LYS A 22 -2.79 -6.49 14.89
C LYS A 22 -4.30 -6.36 14.73
N LYS A 23 -4.77 -5.98 13.54
CA LYS A 23 -6.21 -5.86 13.26
C LYS A 23 -6.93 -7.21 13.30
N LEU A 24 -6.35 -8.25 12.76
CA LEU A 24 -6.93 -9.59 12.76
C LEU A 24 -6.94 -10.22 14.16
N HIS A 25 -5.98 -9.86 15.01
CA HIS A 25 -5.90 -10.33 16.39
C HIS A 25 -7.07 -9.82 17.27
N GLU A 26 -7.73 -8.72 16.90
CA GLU A 26 -8.94 -8.23 17.57
C GLU A 26 -10.09 -9.25 17.53
N ASN A 27 -10.09 -10.18 16.55
CA ASN A 27 -11.09 -11.23 16.45
C ASN A 27 -10.78 -12.37 17.41
N THR A 28 -11.67 -12.63 18.35
CA THR A 28 -11.54 -13.66 19.42
C THR A 28 -11.50 -15.10 18.89
N GLU A 29 -11.94 -15.36 17.65
CA GLU A 29 -11.85 -16.67 17.01
C GLU A 29 -10.45 -16.97 16.48
N ILE A 30 -9.56 -15.96 16.39
CA ILE A 30 -8.19 -16.14 15.93
C ILE A 30 -7.31 -16.56 17.10
N GLY A 31 -6.55 -17.63 16.90
CA GLY A 31 -5.61 -18.17 17.90
C GLY A 31 -4.19 -17.73 17.63
N GLU A 32 -3.69 -18.05 16.44
CA GLU A 32 -2.31 -17.80 16.06
C GLU A 32 -2.25 -17.04 14.72
N ILE A 33 -1.33 -16.08 14.64
CA ILE A 33 -1.02 -15.36 13.41
C ILE A 33 0.47 -15.54 13.11
N PHE A 34 0.77 -16.00 11.90
CA PHE A 34 2.13 -16.14 11.40
C PHE A 34 2.41 -15.09 10.33
N ILE A 35 3.62 -14.55 10.31
CA ILE A 35 4.08 -13.63 9.26
C ILE A 35 5.34 -14.21 8.60
N ALA A 36 5.27 -14.50 7.31
CA ALA A 36 6.38 -14.91 6.45
C ALA A 36 6.72 -13.77 5.47
N SER A 37 7.94 -13.32 5.33
CA SER A 37 9.18 -13.58 6.02
C SER A 37 9.28 -12.84 7.35
N GLY A 38 8.32 -11.95 7.63
CA GLY A 38 8.34 -11.11 8.82
C GLY A 38 9.44 -10.04 8.79
N ASN A 39 9.43 -9.18 9.79
CA ASN A 39 10.47 -8.15 9.98
C ASN A 39 11.52 -8.55 11.02
N GLY A 40 11.43 -9.77 11.57
CA GLY A 40 12.33 -10.30 12.58
C GLY A 40 12.19 -9.64 13.98
N ILE A 41 11.20 -8.79 14.17
CA ILE A 41 10.93 -8.14 15.47
C ILE A 41 9.94 -9.00 16.24
N PRO A 42 10.28 -9.47 17.46
CA PRO A 42 9.36 -10.23 18.28
C PRO A 42 8.09 -9.44 18.62
N SER A 43 6.96 -10.14 18.60
CA SER A 43 5.64 -9.60 18.95
C SER A 43 4.88 -10.63 19.78
N ASP A 44 4.02 -10.16 20.69
CA ASP A 44 3.10 -11.02 21.44
C ASP A 44 1.83 -11.34 20.63
N ILE A 45 1.64 -10.67 19.50
CA ILE A 45 0.45 -10.78 18.63
C ILE A 45 0.66 -11.80 17.50
N TYR A 46 1.88 -11.89 16.97
CA TYR A 46 2.18 -12.75 15.83
C TYR A 46 3.57 -13.37 15.92
N THR A 47 3.76 -14.49 15.24
CA THR A 47 5.03 -15.20 15.13
C THR A 47 5.65 -14.98 13.75
N ASN A 48 6.88 -14.46 13.70
CA ASN A 48 7.65 -14.42 12.46
C ASN A 48 8.18 -15.80 12.12
N ILE A 49 7.99 -16.23 10.87
CA ILE A 49 8.50 -17.51 10.35
C ILE A 49 9.49 -17.25 9.21
N ASP A 50 10.54 -18.06 9.16
CA ASP A 50 11.65 -17.88 8.20
C ASP A 50 11.36 -18.59 6.87
N TYR A 51 10.39 -18.06 6.13
CA TYR A 51 10.11 -18.45 4.75
C TYR A 51 10.23 -17.22 3.85
N ARG A 52 10.87 -17.38 2.70
CA ARG A 52 10.88 -16.32 1.68
C ARG A 52 9.49 -16.14 1.09
N GLU A 53 9.12 -14.91 0.80
CA GLU A 53 7.79 -14.55 0.27
C GLU A 53 7.48 -15.20 -1.09
N GLU A 54 8.54 -15.61 -1.84
CA GLU A 54 8.46 -16.27 -3.14
C GLU A 54 8.53 -17.82 -3.05
N ASP A 55 8.80 -18.37 -1.88
CA ASP A 55 8.85 -19.82 -1.68
C ASP A 55 7.46 -20.43 -1.52
N ILE A 56 6.70 -20.43 -2.62
CA ILE A 56 5.30 -20.86 -2.64
C ILE A 56 5.12 -22.33 -2.22
N THR A 57 6.12 -23.18 -2.45
CA THR A 57 6.07 -24.60 -2.07
C THR A 57 6.32 -24.76 -0.57
N GLY A 58 7.34 -24.11 -0.03
CA GLY A 58 7.60 -24.10 1.41
C GLY A 58 6.45 -23.52 2.21
N LEU A 59 5.88 -22.41 1.73
CA LEU A 59 4.71 -21.77 2.35
C LEU A 59 3.46 -22.68 2.29
N LEU A 60 3.23 -23.40 1.19
CA LEU A 60 2.12 -24.35 1.12
C LEU A 60 2.29 -25.51 2.12
N ASN A 61 3.51 -26.06 2.24
CA ASN A 61 3.79 -27.11 3.22
C ASN A 61 3.53 -26.61 4.65
N PHE A 62 3.99 -25.40 4.97
CA PHE A 62 3.70 -24.76 6.26
C PHE A 62 2.19 -24.64 6.53
N VAL A 63 1.41 -24.21 5.52
CA VAL A 63 -0.05 -24.10 5.61
C VAL A 63 -0.70 -25.43 5.93
N LEU A 64 -0.29 -26.50 5.25
CA LEU A 64 -0.83 -27.85 5.45
C LEU A 64 -0.42 -28.47 6.81
N GLU A 65 0.83 -28.26 7.25
CA GLU A 65 1.35 -28.80 8.51
C GLU A 65 0.77 -28.11 9.75
N ASN A 66 0.35 -26.85 9.61
CA ASN A 66 -0.16 -26.03 10.72
C ASN A 66 -1.68 -25.78 10.69
N ASP A 67 -2.41 -26.39 9.75
CA ASP A 67 -3.86 -26.21 9.58
C ASP A 67 -4.25 -24.72 9.47
N ILE A 68 -3.57 -23.98 8.60
CA ILE A 68 -3.84 -22.55 8.39
C ILE A 68 -5.22 -22.38 7.74
N PHE A 69 -6.08 -21.61 8.41
CA PHE A 69 -7.43 -21.34 7.95
C PHE A 69 -7.49 -20.36 6.76
N LEU A 70 -6.64 -19.32 6.78
CA LEU A 70 -6.63 -18.28 5.77
C LEU A 70 -5.21 -17.75 5.55
N THR A 71 -4.81 -17.59 4.29
CA THR A 71 -3.55 -16.93 3.89
C THR A 71 -3.82 -15.59 3.24
N ILE A 72 -2.99 -14.57 3.55
CA ILE A 72 -3.14 -13.20 3.02
C ILE A 72 -1.78 -12.70 2.53
N PRO A 73 -1.53 -12.65 1.20
CA PRO A 73 -0.33 -12.05 0.64
C PRO A 73 -0.43 -10.51 0.70
N THR A 74 0.57 -9.86 1.29
CA THR A 74 0.68 -8.40 1.42
C THR A 74 1.92 -7.84 0.74
N SER A 75 2.66 -8.66 -0.01
CA SER A 75 3.88 -8.27 -0.71
C SER A 75 3.78 -8.45 -2.22
N GLU A 76 4.48 -7.60 -2.95
CA GLU A 76 4.57 -7.71 -4.41
C GLU A 76 5.24 -9.00 -4.86
N LYS A 77 6.26 -9.45 -4.12
CA LYS A 77 7.02 -10.66 -4.43
C LYS A 77 6.13 -11.88 -4.39
N SER A 78 5.31 -12.01 -3.34
CA SER A 78 4.37 -13.12 -3.22
C SER A 78 3.32 -13.10 -4.34
N LEU A 79 2.74 -11.95 -4.66
CA LEU A 79 1.76 -11.82 -5.75
C LEU A 79 2.38 -12.10 -7.14
N LYS A 80 3.63 -11.67 -7.38
CA LYS A 80 4.36 -11.96 -8.63
C LYS A 80 4.72 -13.43 -8.78
N SER A 81 4.86 -14.19 -7.69
CA SER A 81 5.18 -15.63 -7.70
C SER A 81 3.98 -16.52 -8.07
N ASP A 82 2.80 -15.93 -8.29
CA ASP A 82 1.53 -16.64 -8.56
C ASP A 82 1.03 -17.52 -7.39
N ILE A 83 1.35 -17.12 -6.17
CA ILE A 83 1.00 -17.86 -4.96
C ILE A 83 -0.50 -18.09 -4.83
N VAL A 84 -1.32 -17.11 -5.27
CA VAL A 84 -2.78 -17.18 -5.14
C VAL A 84 -3.33 -18.35 -5.97
N SER A 85 -3.00 -18.43 -7.26
CA SER A 85 -3.43 -19.54 -8.12
C SER A 85 -2.90 -20.89 -7.62
N PHE A 86 -1.66 -20.91 -7.13
CA PHE A 86 -1.02 -22.13 -6.60
C PHE A 86 -1.74 -22.64 -5.35
N PHE A 87 -2.06 -21.78 -4.39
CA PHE A 87 -2.78 -22.15 -3.16
C PHE A 87 -4.21 -22.60 -3.46
N GLN A 88 -4.93 -21.85 -4.31
CA GLN A 88 -6.29 -22.23 -4.74
C GLN A 88 -6.33 -23.59 -5.43
N SER A 89 -5.36 -23.92 -6.29
CA SER A 89 -5.28 -25.22 -6.96
C SER A 89 -4.99 -26.38 -5.99
N ASN A 90 -4.46 -26.06 -4.80
CA ASN A 90 -4.25 -27.02 -3.70
C ASN A 90 -5.35 -26.96 -2.62
N GLY A 91 -6.48 -26.32 -2.91
CA GLY A 91 -7.65 -26.25 -2.02
C GLY A 91 -7.45 -25.39 -0.77
N GLN A 92 -6.48 -24.46 -0.79
CA GLN A 92 -6.20 -23.60 0.34
C GLN A 92 -6.87 -22.24 0.21
N ASN A 93 -7.43 -21.73 1.31
CA ASN A 93 -8.03 -20.39 1.37
C ASN A 93 -6.95 -19.32 1.32
N ILE A 94 -7.01 -18.46 0.31
CA ILE A 94 -6.11 -17.34 0.14
C ILE A 94 -6.88 -16.12 -0.35
N PHE A 95 -6.72 -14.98 0.34
CA PHE A 95 -7.36 -13.71 -0.03
C PHE A 95 -6.35 -12.78 -0.68
N GLY A 96 -6.47 -12.61 -1.97
CA GLY A 96 -5.62 -11.73 -2.78
C GLY A 96 -5.85 -11.96 -4.28
N PRO A 97 -5.48 -11.00 -5.14
CA PRO A 97 -5.61 -11.15 -6.58
C PRO A 97 -4.56 -12.11 -7.12
N ASN A 98 -4.94 -12.96 -8.08
CA ASN A 98 -3.98 -13.78 -8.80
C ASN A 98 -3.01 -12.91 -9.64
N LYS A 99 -1.90 -13.49 -10.06
CA LYS A 99 -0.84 -12.79 -10.80
C LYS A 99 -1.35 -12.03 -12.03
N ASN A 100 -2.27 -12.61 -12.80
CA ASN A 100 -2.79 -12.00 -14.01
C ASN A 100 -3.71 -10.81 -13.71
N ALA A 101 -4.60 -10.93 -12.72
CA ALA A 101 -5.43 -9.83 -12.25
C ALA A 101 -4.58 -8.71 -11.66
N CYS A 102 -3.57 -9.08 -10.86
CA CYS A 102 -2.69 -8.14 -10.18
C CYS A 102 -1.74 -7.37 -11.12
N ALA A 103 -1.56 -7.83 -12.35
CA ALA A 103 -0.66 -7.19 -13.32
C ALA A 103 -0.99 -5.71 -13.58
N ILE A 104 -2.27 -5.30 -13.47
CA ILE A 104 -2.69 -3.89 -13.61
C ILE A 104 -2.14 -2.98 -12.51
N ALA A 105 -1.76 -3.55 -11.38
CA ALA A 105 -1.24 -2.85 -10.22
C ALA A 105 0.29 -3.02 -10.06
N LEU A 106 0.84 -4.19 -10.40
CA LEU A 106 2.27 -4.51 -10.21
C LEU A 106 3.15 -4.19 -11.41
N ASN A 107 2.55 -3.87 -12.56
CA ASN A 107 3.28 -3.48 -13.77
C ASN A 107 2.78 -2.11 -14.23
N ASN A 108 3.61 -1.09 -14.11
CA ASN A 108 3.24 0.30 -14.40
C ASN A 108 2.77 0.51 -15.84
N ALA A 109 3.43 -0.14 -16.83
CA ALA A 109 3.03 -0.03 -18.23
C ALA A 109 1.70 -0.74 -18.50
N ALA A 110 1.48 -1.92 -17.91
CA ALA A 110 0.21 -2.63 -18.01
C ALA A 110 -0.92 -1.84 -17.35
N GLY A 111 -0.67 -1.28 -16.16
CA GLY A 111 -1.61 -0.41 -15.46
C GLY A 111 -2.04 0.80 -16.27
N LYS A 112 -1.08 1.55 -16.83
CA LYS A 112 -1.39 2.72 -17.68
C LYS A 112 -2.16 2.36 -18.95
N LYS A 113 -1.75 1.29 -19.66
CA LYS A 113 -2.50 0.77 -20.81
C LYS A 113 -3.93 0.36 -20.42
N PHE A 114 -4.09 -0.24 -19.24
CA PHE A 114 -5.39 -0.68 -18.75
C PHE A 114 -6.30 0.51 -18.40
N ILE A 115 -5.79 1.51 -17.65
CA ILE A 115 -6.50 2.76 -17.32
C ILE A 115 -7.00 3.45 -18.60
N TYR A 116 -6.13 3.55 -19.63
CA TYR A 116 -6.50 4.11 -20.91
C TYR A 116 -7.57 3.28 -21.62
N LYS A 117 -7.46 1.95 -21.59
CA LYS A 117 -8.41 1.02 -22.23
C LYS A 117 -9.83 1.11 -21.63
N ILE A 118 -9.96 1.31 -20.33
CA ILE A 118 -11.25 1.48 -19.66
C ILE A 118 -11.78 2.92 -19.72
N HIS A 119 -11.12 3.79 -20.49
CA HIS A 119 -11.47 5.20 -20.68
C HIS A 119 -11.48 6.03 -19.38
N ALA A 120 -10.71 5.62 -18.36
CA ALA A 120 -10.50 6.44 -17.18
C ALA A 120 -9.53 7.59 -17.50
N GLN A 121 -9.84 8.79 -16.97
CA GLN A 121 -9.00 9.96 -17.20
C GLN A 121 -7.64 9.77 -16.53
N THR A 122 -6.55 9.86 -17.30
CA THR A 122 -5.16 9.78 -16.82
C THR A 122 -4.28 10.79 -17.53
N SER A 123 -3.10 11.09 -16.98
CA SER A 123 -2.10 11.98 -17.60
C SER A 123 -1.69 11.46 -18.97
N LYS A 124 -1.31 12.35 -19.89
CA LYS A 124 -0.71 11.97 -21.16
C LYS A 124 0.59 11.22 -20.90
N PHE A 125 0.79 10.06 -21.52
CA PHE A 125 1.92 9.19 -21.28
C PHE A 125 2.42 8.50 -22.55
N GLY A 126 3.68 8.05 -22.52
CA GLY A 126 4.28 7.15 -23.49
C GLY A 126 5.05 6.04 -22.78
N ILE A 127 5.22 4.89 -23.45
CA ILE A 127 5.94 3.72 -22.94
C ILE A 127 7.01 3.34 -23.96
N PHE A 128 8.25 3.19 -23.52
CA PHE A 128 9.42 3.08 -24.39
C PHE A 128 10.38 1.98 -23.94
N ASP A 129 10.84 1.18 -24.90
CA ASP A 129 11.86 0.15 -24.70
C ASP A 129 13.28 0.65 -24.99
N LYS A 130 13.41 1.84 -25.58
CA LYS A 130 14.68 2.43 -26.02
C LYS A 130 14.74 3.90 -25.64
N GLN A 131 15.96 4.37 -25.35
CA GLN A 131 16.22 5.75 -24.93
C GLN A 131 15.81 6.78 -26.00
N GLN A 132 16.21 6.59 -27.26
CA GLN A 132 15.97 7.61 -28.30
C GLN A 132 14.48 7.91 -28.54
N PRO A 133 13.57 6.90 -28.68
CA PRO A 133 12.13 7.18 -28.77
C PRO A 133 11.56 7.89 -27.52
N ALA A 134 12.07 7.56 -26.33
CA ALA A 134 11.66 8.25 -25.09
C ALA A 134 12.09 9.72 -25.12
N GLU A 135 13.32 10.02 -25.53
CA GLU A 135 13.81 11.39 -25.68
C GLU A 135 13.07 12.19 -26.77
N ASP A 136 12.70 11.55 -27.88
CA ASP A 136 11.89 12.18 -28.91
C ASP A 136 10.49 12.54 -28.40
N TYR A 137 9.89 11.65 -27.58
CA TYR A 137 8.61 11.92 -26.93
C TYR A 137 8.68 13.11 -25.96
N LEU A 138 9.80 13.28 -25.22
CA LEU A 138 9.99 14.43 -24.32
C LEU A 138 9.86 15.79 -25.01
N ARG A 139 10.06 15.86 -26.36
CA ARG A 139 9.87 17.09 -27.14
C ARG A 139 8.40 17.41 -27.43
N THR A 140 7.50 16.47 -27.15
CA THR A 140 6.06 16.55 -27.46
C THR A 140 5.18 16.74 -26.23
N VAL A 141 5.77 16.76 -25.03
CA VAL A 141 5.07 16.85 -23.74
C VAL A 141 5.47 18.10 -22.97
N ASN A 142 4.61 18.51 -22.07
CA ASN A 142 4.89 19.65 -21.17
C ASN A 142 5.67 19.19 -19.93
N PHE A 143 6.62 20.01 -19.51
CA PHE A 143 7.34 19.78 -18.25
C PHE A 143 6.61 20.43 -17.07
N PRO A 144 6.71 19.86 -15.85
CA PRO A 144 7.52 18.68 -15.55
C PRO A 144 6.89 17.39 -16.04
N VAL A 145 7.74 16.35 -16.19
CA VAL A 145 7.31 14.99 -16.49
C VAL A 145 7.72 14.04 -15.37
N THR A 146 6.95 12.98 -15.17
CA THR A 146 7.36 11.86 -14.31
C THR A 146 7.89 10.74 -15.20
N ILE A 147 9.07 10.22 -14.86
CA ILE A 147 9.64 9.04 -15.51
C ILE A 147 9.64 7.91 -14.49
N LYS A 148 9.13 6.73 -14.87
CA LYS A 148 9.00 5.55 -14.01
C LYS A 148 9.54 4.30 -14.69
N VAL A 149 10.11 3.39 -13.89
CA VAL A 149 10.39 2.02 -14.36
C VAL A 149 9.09 1.22 -14.51
N ASN A 150 9.15 0.14 -15.28
CA ASN A 150 7.97 -0.69 -15.54
C ASN A 150 7.52 -1.51 -14.33
N GLU A 151 8.47 -2.15 -13.64
CA GLU A 151 8.16 -2.97 -12.49
C GLU A 151 7.81 -2.09 -11.29
N TYR A 152 6.68 -2.37 -10.67
CA TYR A 152 6.35 -1.73 -9.39
C TYR A 152 7.42 -2.06 -8.36
N SER A 153 7.91 -1.06 -7.67
CA SER A 153 8.88 -1.19 -6.60
C SER A 153 8.49 -0.26 -5.44
N SER A 154 8.68 -0.74 -4.24
CA SER A 154 8.60 0.07 -3.02
C SER A 154 9.85 0.92 -2.80
N ILE A 155 10.87 0.79 -3.63
CA ILE A 155 12.12 1.52 -3.54
C ILE A 155 11.93 2.96 -4.02
N ILE A 156 12.57 3.89 -3.33
CA ILE A 156 12.43 5.35 -3.56
C ILE A 156 12.96 5.79 -4.94
N ASP A 157 13.89 5.05 -5.56
CA ASP A 157 14.65 5.48 -6.74
C ASP A 157 14.09 4.97 -8.08
N ASP A 158 12.88 4.43 -8.12
CA ASP A 158 12.27 3.86 -9.33
C ASP A 158 11.48 4.88 -10.17
N ARG A 159 11.35 6.11 -9.68
CA ARG A 159 10.64 7.22 -10.34
C ARG A 159 11.26 8.58 -10.04
N LEU A 160 11.18 9.47 -11.01
CA LEU A 160 11.68 10.84 -10.85
C LEU A 160 10.75 11.86 -11.53
N VAL A 161 10.44 12.95 -10.83
CA VAL A 161 9.81 14.13 -11.42
C VAL A 161 10.90 15.02 -12.02
N CYS A 162 10.94 15.10 -13.32
CA CYS A 162 11.93 15.86 -14.08
C CYS A 162 11.36 17.22 -14.47
N SER A 163 11.89 18.30 -13.91
CA SER A 163 11.48 19.66 -14.22
C SER A 163 12.06 20.20 -15.53
N THR A 164 13.11 19.59 -16.05
CA THR A 164 13.82 20.02 -17.25
C THR A 164 14.13 18.86 -18.20
N MET A 165 14.28 19.16 -19.48
CA MET A 165 14.72 18.21 -20.50
C MET A 165 16.06 17.56 -20.16
N SER A 166 17.01 18.32 -19.59
CA SER A 166 18.33 17.81 -19.22
C SER A 166 18.23 16.73 -18.16
N LEU A 167 17.47 17.00 -17.08
CA LEU A 167 17.27 16.05 -15.98
C LEU A 167 16.55 14.78 -16.47
N ALA A 168 15.55 14.94 -17.34
CA ALA A 168 14.83 13.81 -17.92
C ALA A 168 15.73 12.89 -18.76
N ARG A 169 16.60 13.46 -19.59
CA ARG A 169 17.59 12.69 -20.39
C ARG A 169 18.60 11.98 -19.53
N GLU A 170 19.14 12.63 -18.51
CA GLU A 170 20.09 12.04 -17.57
C GLU A 170 19.45 10.82 -16.86
N PHE A 171 18.23 10.97 -16.39
CA PHE A 171 17.51 9.88 -15.71
C PHE A 171 17.19 8.73 -16.69
N LEU A 172 16.69 9.01 -17.90
CA LEU A 172 16.49 8.00 -18.94
C LEU A 172 17.79 7.25 -19.27
N SER A 173 18.91 7.97 -19.44
CA SER A 173 20.20 7.33 -19.67
C SER A 173 20.58 6.38 -18.55
N THR A 174 20.36 6.77 -17.29
CA THR A 174 20.62 5.93 -16.13
C THR A 174 19.77 4.66 -16.12
N LEU A 175 18.49 4.76 -16.47
CA LEU A 175 17.57 3.62 -16.53
C LEU A 175 17.97 2.63 -17.64
N TYR A 176 18.21 3.12 -18.85
CA TYR A 176 18.58 2.24 -19.97
C TYR A 176 19.98 1.62 -19.82
N GLN A 177 20.90 2.27 -19.10
CA GLN A 177 22.19 1.65 -18.71
C GLN A 177 21.97 0.48 -17.73
N LYS A 178 20.90 0.48 -16.97
CA LYS A 178 20.48 -0.65 -16.12
C LYS A 178 19.63 -1.70 -16.85
N ASN A 179 19.50 -1.59 -18.16
CA ASN A 179 18.68 -2.43 -19.03
C ASN A 179 17.16 -2.40 -18.70
N GLU A 180 16.67 -1.29 -18.16
CA GLU A 180 15.24 -1.11 -17.96
C GLU A 180 14.49 -1.10 -19.30
N THR A 181 13.30 -1.71 -19.32
CA THR A 181 12.41 -1.78 -20.47
C THR A 181 11.01 -1.28 -20.10
N ASN A 182 10.22 -0.92 -21.10
CA ASN A 182 8.88 -0.35 -20.88
C ASN A 182 8.89 0.86 -19.93
N VAL A 183 9.93 1.71 -20.02
CA VAL A 183 10.03 2.94 -19.24
C VAL A 183 8.85 3.85 -19.58
N ILE A 184 8.16 4.35 -18.55
CA ILE A 184 7.01 5.24 -18.70
C ILE A 184 7.47 6.68 -18.57
N VAL A 185 7.07 7.53 -19.53
CA VAL A 185 7.19 8.98 -19.46
C VAL A 185 5.78 9.55 -19.46
N GLU A 186 5.41 10.30 -18.43
CA GLU A 186 4.08 10.90 -18.31
C GLU A 186 4.15 12.36 -17.89
N GLU A 187 3.20 13.20 -18.34
CA GLU A 187 3.06 14.57 -17.88
C GLU A 187 2.72 14.57 -16.38
N PHE A 188 3.42 15.40 -15.61
CA PHE A 188 3.18 15.52 -14.17
C PHE A 188 1.86 16.25 -13.91
N THR A 189 1.01 15.67 -13.08
CA THR A 189 -0.26 16.26 -12.69
C THR A 189 -0.13 16.89 -11.30
N TYR A 190 -0.30 18.20 -11.22
CA TYR A 190 -0.33 18.92 -9.95
C TYR A 190 -1.68 18.74 -9.26
N GLY A 191 -1.64 18.52 -7.95
CA GLY A 191 -2.83 18.38 -7.13
C GLY A 191 -2.61 17.55 -5.88
N LYS A 192 -3.69 17.29 -5.15
CA LYS A 192 -3.66 16.45 -3.94
C LYS A 192 -3.78 14.99 -4.34
N ASN A 193 -2.85 14.16 -3.87
CA ASN A 193 -2.90 12.73 -4.12
C ASN A 193 -3.84 12.05 -3.12
N PHE A 194 -4.74 11.23 -3.62
CA PHE A 194 -5.63 10.43 -2.78
C PHE A 194 -5.77 9.01 -3.34
N THR A 195 -6.14 8.07 -2.48
CA THR A 195 -6.48 6.69 -2.84
C THR A 195 -7.83 6.34 -2.24
N ILE A 196 -8.72 5.73 -3.01
CA ILE A 196 -9.90 5.06 -2.45
C ILE A 196 -9.64 3.56 -2.48
N TYR A 197 -9.74 2.91 -1.33
CA TYR A 197 -9.61 1.47 -1.19
C TYR A 197 -10.96 0.78 -1.26
N TYR A 198 -10.98 -0.34 -1.95
CA TYR A 198 -12.14 -1.21 -2.09
C TYR A 198 -11.77 -2.64 -1.68
N ILE A 199 -12.75 -3.37 -1.15
CA ILE A 199 -12.72 -4.83 -1.03
C ILE A 199 -13.57 -5.39 -2.16
N THR A 200 -13.13 -6.45 -2.81
CA THR A 200 -13.82 -7.04 -3.96
C THR A 200 -13.72 -8.58 -3.98
N ASP A 201 -14.83 -9.21 -4.41
CA ASP A 201 -14.92 -10.65 -4.70
C ASP A 201 -14.64 -10.97 -6.19
N GLY A 202 -14.27 -9.97 -6.98
CA GLY A 202 -14.03 -10.08 -8.42
C GLY A 202 -15.20 -9.63 -9.30
N TYR A 203 -16.37 -9.48 -8.76
CA TYR A 203 -17.60 -9.07 -9.46
C TYR A 203 -18.21 -7.79 -8.89
N SER A 204 -18.24 -7.69 -7.58
CA SER A 204 -18.68 -6.53 -6.83
C SER A 204 -17.52 -5.92 -6.03
N ALA A 205 -17.66 -4.67 -5.65
CA ALA A 205 -16.70 -3.98 -4.81
C ALA A 205 -17.40 -3.02 -3.85
N VAL A 206 -16.97 -3.04 -2.60
CA VAL A 206 -17.44 -2.12 -1.57
C VAL A 206 -16.29 -1.19 -1.16
N PRO A 207 -16.49 0.15 -1.15
CA PRO A 207 -15.47 1.07 -0.71
C PRO A 207 -15.20 0.93 0.79
N ILE A 208 -13.93 1.03 1.18
CA ILE A 208 -13.52 1.10 2.58
C ILE A 208 -13.48 2.57 3.00
N THR A 209 -12.51 3.31 2.49
CA THR A 209 -12.33 4.74 2.79
C THR A 209 -11.45 5.41 1.75
N SER A 210 -11.48 6.74 1.73
CA SER A 210 -10.52 7.56 1.01
C SER A 210 -9.35 7.94 1.91
N VAL A 211 -8.16 8.01 1.33
CA VAL A 211 -6.91 8.35 2.01
C VAL A 211 -6.24 9.48 1.28
N GLN A 212 -5.96 10.62 1.90
CA GLN A 212 -5.06 11.60 1.32
C GLN A 212 -3.61 11.18 1.54
N ASN A 213 -2.83 11.09 0.46
CA ASN A 213 -1.44 10.64 0.49
C ASN A 213 -0.46 11.79 0.37
N TYR A 214 0.59 11.76 1.19
CA TYR A 214 1.74 12.65 1.11
C TYR A 214 2.91 11.90 0.48
N LYS A 215 3.21 12.21 -0.80
CA LYS A 215 4.13 11.38 -1.61
C LYS A 215 5.55 11.93 -1.69
N PHE A 216 5.79 13.18 -1.32
CA PHE A 216 7.12 13.78 -1.38
C PHE A 216 7.83 13.76 -0.03
N THR A 217 9.16 13.63 -0.07
CA THR A 217 9.98 13.44 1.14
C THR A 217 10.17 14.69 1.99
N ARG A 218 9.68 15.86 1.59
CA ARG A 218 9.76 17.11 2.33
C ARG A 218 8.41 17.80 2.38
N ASP A 219 8.24 18.64 3.39
CA ASP A 219 7.09 19.52 3.56
C ASP A 219 6.83 20.35 2.31
N GLY A 220 5.57 20.73 2.06
CA GLY A 220 5.15 21.48 0.88
C GLY A 220 5.37 20.74 -0.43
N ASP A 221 5.32 19.40 -0.42
CA ASP A 221 5.54 18.54 -1.58
C ASP A 221 6.89 18.77 -2.29
N GLY A 222 7.90 19.05 -1.49
CA GLY A 222 9.29 19.14 -1.95
C GLY A 222 10.04 17.81 -1.85
N GLY A 223 11.21 17.75 -2.50
CA GLY A 223 12.11 16.59 -2.42
C GLY A 223 11.80 15.50 -3.44
N ILE A 224 11.98 14.24 -3.06
CA ILE A 224 11.87 13.08 -3.93
C ILE A 224 10.44 12.55 -3.88
N LEU A 225 9.87 12.22 -5.04
CA LEU A 225 8.58 11.52 -5.15
C LEU A 225 8.74 10.06 -4.70
N THR A 226 7.85 9.60 -3.84
CA THR A 226 7.81 8.23 -3.30
C THR A 226 6.45 7.58 -3.54
N ASN A 227 6.26 6.36 -3.06
CA ASN A 227 4.94 5.72 -3.04
C ASN A 227 4.00 6.30 -1.96
N GLY A 228 4.56 7.01 -0.98
CA GLY A 228 3.87 7.66 0.13
C GLY A 228 4.68 7.56 1.41
N ILE A 229 4.72 8.65 2.16
CA ILE A 229 5.41 8.74 3.46
C ILE A 229 4.55 9.34 4.56
N GLY A 230 3.27 9.41 4.33
CA GLY A 230 2.28 9.82 5.31
C GLY A 230 0.90 9.94 4.67
N CYS A 231 -0.10 9.92 5.52
CA CYS A 231 -1.49 10.01 5.10
C CYS A 231 -2.41 10.51 6.20
N TYR A 232 -3.63 10.80 5.83
CA TYR A 232 -4.77 10.78 6.75
C TYR A 232 -6.02 10.20 6.05
N CYS A 233 -6.91 9.65 6.83
CA CYS A 233 -8.20 9.12 6.38
C CYS A 233 -9.30 9.31 7.45
N PRO A 234 -10.57 9.44 7.03
CA PRO A 234 -11.03 9.65 5.66
C PRO A 234 -10.50 10.97 5.07
N ASP A 235 -10.27 11.03 3.74
CA ASP A 235 -9.89 12.27 3.08
C ASP A 235 -11.09 13.20 2.93
N ILE A 236 -11.03 14.35 3.58
CA ILE A 236 -12.12 15.35 3.58
C ILE A 236 -12.32 16.07 2.24
N ASN A 237 -11.38 15.94 1.31
CA ASN A 237 -11.49 16.51 -0.03
C ASN A 237 -12.15 15.55 -1.04
N THR A 238 -12.42 14.31 -0.64
CA THR A 238 -13.06 13.31 -1.49
C THR A 238 -14.57 13.39 -1.34
N SER A 239 -15.25 14.04 -2.29
CA SER A 239 -16.70 14.21 -2.32
C SER A 239 -17.43 12.91 -2.72
N GLU A 240 -18.74 12.84 -2.47
CA GLU A 240 -19.62 11.77 -2.95
C GLU A 240 -19.57 11.61 -4.48
N VAL A 241 -19.38 12.70 -5.21
CA VAL A 241 -19.23 12.69 -6.68
C VAL A 241 -17.95 11.95 -7.07
N ILE A 242 -16.85 12.20 -6.35
CA ILE A 242 -15.57 11.50 -6.57
C ILE A 242 -15.72 10.02 -6.24
N TYR A 243 -16.33 9.67 -5.09
CA TYR A 243 -16.60 8.28 -4.72
C TYR A 243 -17.40 7.54 -5.80
N SER A 244 -18.49 8.14 -6.27
CA SER A 244 -19.32 7.56 -7.34
C SER A 244 -18.54 7.35 -8.65
N ARG A 245 -17.72 8.34 -9.06
CA ARG A 245 -16.95 8.25 -10.30
C ARG A 245 -15.81 7.23 -10.20
N VAL A 246 -15.11 7.16 -9.06
CA VAL A 246 -14.08 6.14 -8.83
C VAL A 246 -14.71 4.76 -8.71
N GLY A 247 -15.89 4.62 -8.08
CA GLY A 247 -16.66 3.38 -8.04
C GLY A 247 -17.00 2.85 -9.43
N ASN A 248 -17.40 3.73 -10.37
CA ASN A 248 -17.61 3.36 -11.77
C ASN A 248 -16.32 2.87 -12.45
N ILE A 249 -15.17 3.46 -12.15
CA ILE A 249 -13.87 3.00 -12.65
C ILE A 249 -13.56 1.60 -12.11
N VAL A 250 -13.80 1.36 -10.83
CA VAL A 250 -13.63 0.04 -10.21
C VAL A 250 -14.54 -0.99 -10.90
N GLN A 251 -15.83 -0.70 -11.09
CA GLN A 251 -16.77 -1.61 -11.72
C GLN A 251 -16.37 -1.95 -13.16
N ASN A 252 -15.91 -0.95 -13.93
CA ASN A 252 -15.36 -1.16 -15.27
C ASN A 252 -14.08 -2.02 -15.25
N THR A 253 -13.26 -1.84 -14.21
CA THR A 253 -12.04 -2.65 -13.99
C THR A 253 -12.39 -4.11 -13.75
N LEU A 254 -13.27 -4.40 -12.79
CA LEU A 254 -13.71 -5.75 -12.47
C LEU A 254 -14.35 -6.44 -13.69
N SER A 255 -15.30 -5.79 -14.35
CA SER A 255 -15.94 -6.30 -15.56
C SER A 255 -14.95 -6.58 -16.69
N SER A 256 -13.91 -5.75 -16.85
CA SER A 256 -12.87 -5.95 -17.87
C SER A 256 -11.94 -7.12 -17.55
N LEU A 257 -11.63 -7.36 -16.27
CA LEU A 257 -10.81 -8.48 -15.81
C LEU A 257 -11.60 -9.80 -15.84
N ASP A 258 -12.85 -9.79 -15.41
CA ASP A 258 -13.73 -10.96 -15.46
C ASP A 258 -13.91 -11.46 -16.91
N LYS A 259 -14.17 -10.57 -17.86
CA LYS A 259 -14.24 -10.92 -19.30
C LYS A 259 -12.95 -11.56 -19.85
N LYS A 260 -11.83 -11.39 -19.19
CA LYS A 260 -10.56 -12.06 -19.51
C LYS A 260 -10.37 -13.39 -18.77
N GLY A 261 -11.31 -13.78 -17.92
CA GLY A 261 -11.19 -14.94 -17.04
C GLY A 261 -10.19 -14.75 -15.89
N THR A 262 -9.95 -13.51 -15.48
CA THR A 262 -9.05 -13.17 -14.39
C THR A 262 -9.74 -12.25 -13.38
N PRO A 263 -10.78 -12.72 -12.66
CA PRO A 263 -11.48 -11.91 -11.67
C PRO A 263 -10.50 -11.42 -10.60
N TYR A 264 -10.70 -10.19 -10.12
CA TYR A 264 -9.84 -9.56 -9.13
C TYR A 264 -10.47 -9.71 -7.73
N ILE A 265 -10.03 -10.68 -6.96
CA ILE A 265 -10.44 -10.89 -5.57
C ILE A 265 -9.38 -10.28 -4.66
N GLY A 266 -9.76 -9.39 -3.74
CA GLY A 266 -8.78 -8.78 -2.83
C GLY A 266 -9.02 -7.32 -2.51
N ILE A 267 -7.98 -6.65 -2.03
CA ILE A 267 -7.96 -5.20 -1.86
C ILE A 267 -7.59 -4.55 -3.20
N LEU A 268 -8.35 -3.53 -3.60
CA LEU A 268 -8.06 -2.73 -4.78
C LEU A 268 -8.06 -1.25 -4.40
N GLY A 269 -6.90 -0.62 -4.41
CA GLY A 269 -6.76 0.84 -4.29
C GLY A 269 -6.75 1.50 -5.66
N VAL A 270 -7.48 2.61 -5.80
CA VAL A 270 -7.41 3.48 -6.98
C VAL A 270 -6.76 4.77 -6.56
N GLU A 271 -5.49 4.94 -6.93
CA GLU A 271 -4.73 6.16 -6.64
C GLU A 271 -5.01 7.22 -7.70
N CYS A 272 -5.35 8.41 -7.25
CA CYS A 272 -5.72 9.56 -8.08
C CYS A 272 -4.99 10.83 -7.65
N THR A 273 -4.94 11.82 -8.56
CA THR A 273 -4.58 13.20 -8.25
C THR A 273 -5.78 14.11 -8.47
N LEU A 274 -6.24 14.76 -7.40
CA LEU A 274 -7.31 15.77 -7.41
C LEU A 274 -6.75 17.12 -7.88
N THR A 275 -7.24 17.65 -9.00
CA THR A 275 -6.72 18.86 -9.64
C THR A 275 -7.65 20.09 -9.52
N GLY A 276 -8.85 19.91 -9.01
CA GLY A 276 -9.87 20.93 -8.82
C GLY A 276 -11.12 20.29 -8.24
N GLU A 277 -12.19 21.06 -8.08
CA GLU A 277 -13.46 20.54 -7.58
C GLU A 277 -13.94 19.37 -8.44
N ASP A 278 -14.05 18.18 -7.82
CA ASP A 278 -14.46 16.92 -8.44
C ASP A 278 -13.69 16.50 -9.72
N LYS A 279 -12.53 17.13 -9.99
CA LYS A 279 -11.72 16.82 -11.17
C LYS A 279 -10.46 16.09 -10.76
N PHE A 280 -10.32 14.84 -11.21
CA PHE A 280 -9.17 14.00 -10.87
C PHE A 280 -8.65 13.21 -12.06
N TYR A 281 -7.40 12.76 -11.95
CA TYR A 281 -6.72 11.86 -12.86
C TYR A 281 -6.34 10.57 -12.13
N VAL A 282 -6.59 9.42 -12.76
CA VAL A 282 -6.17 8.11 -12.22
C VAL A 282 -4.69 7.93 -12.50
N ASN A 283 -3.91 7.69 -11.46
CA ASN A 283 -2.47 7.49 -11.54
C ASN A 283 -2.13 6.01 -11.73
N GLU A 284 -2.57 5.17 -10.79
CA GLU A 284 -2.24 3.74 -10.73
C GLU A 284 -3.23 2.98 -9.85
N PHE A 285 -3.24 1.65 -9.95
CA PHE A 285 -3.93 0.76 -9.03
C PHE A 285 -2.98 0.27 -7.94
N LYS A 286 -3.51 -0.05 -6.76
CA LYS A 286 -2.76 -0.63 -5.63
C LYS A 286 -3.37 -2.00 -5.29
N PRO A 287 -2.55 -3.07 -5.23
CA PRO A 287 -3.06 -4.42 -5.01
C PRO A 287 -3.30 -4.76 -3.54
N PHE A 288 -2.90 -3.88 -2.63
CA PHE A 288 -3.07 -3.93 -1.18
C PHE A 288 -2.83 -2.54 -0.58
N PHE A 289 -3.04 -2.39 0.72
CA PHE A 289 -2.66 -1.18 1.46
C PHE A 289 -1.17 -0.88 1.30
N GLN A 290 -0.79 0.36 1.47
CA GLN A 290 0.61 0.77 1.39
C GLN A 290 1.21 0.91 2.80
N GLU A 291 2.54 0.87 2.91
CA GLU A 291 3.25 0.93 4.19
C GLU A 291 2.84 2.16 5.03
N HIS A 292 2.58 3.29 4.40
CA HIS A 292 2.25 4.54 5.06
C HIS A 292 0.77 4.70 5.43
N ASP A 293 -0.14 3.86 4.91
CA ASP A 293 -1.58 4.04 5.11
C ASP A 293 -2.29 2.82 5.71
N ALA A 294 -1.67 1.64 5.67
CA ALA A 294 -2.29 0.40 6.12
C ALA A 294 -2.92 0.50 7.52
N LYS A 295 -2.13 0.91 8.52
CA LYS A 295 -2.61 1.02 9.91
C LYS A 295 -3.70 2.09 10.03
N ALA A 296 -3.56 3.22 9.30
CA ALA A 296 -4.55 4.28 9.33
C ALA A 296 -5.91 3.82 8.81
N VAL A 297 -5.94 3.10 7.70
CA VAL A 297 -7.16 2.54 7.13
C VAL A 297 -7.75 1.45 8.03
N LEU A 298 -6.90 0.52 8.50
CA LEU A 298 -7.32 -0.61 9.33
C LEU A 298 -7.94 -0.16 10.68
N ASN A 299 -7.44 0.94 11.27
CA ASN A 299 -8.00 1.52 12.49
C ASN A 299 -9.44 2.03 12.30
N LEU A 300 -9.83 2.38 11.08
CA LEU A 300 -11.19 2.84 10.79
C LEU A 300 -12.17 1.69 10.61
N ILE A 301 -11.73 0.49 10.23
CA ILE A 301 -12.62 -0.65 9.97
C ILE A 301 -13.16 -1.20 11.29
N ASN A 302 -14.50 -1.29 11.39
CA ASN A 302 -15.20 -1.85 12.56
C ASN A 302 -15.78 -3.26 12.29
N ASP A 303 -15.75 -3.71 11.05
CA ASP A 303 -16.20 -5.05 10.67
C ASP A 303 -15.09 -6.09 10.84
N ASP A 304 -15.50 -7.34 10.96
CA ASP A 304 -14.60 -8.50 11.03
C ASP A 304 -13.96 -8.78 9.65
N LEU A 305 -12.69 -8.46 9.53
CA LEU A 305 -11.95 -8.68 8.29
C LEU A 305 -11.84 -10.16 7.90
N VAL A 306 -11.82 -11.09 8.86
CA VAL A 306 -11.75 -12.54 8.56
C VAL A 306 -13.03 -13.00 7.88
N GLN A 307 -14.18 -12.54 8.37
CA GLN A 307 -15.47 -12.82 7.75
C GLN A 307 -15.56 -12.20 6.35
N ILE A 308 -15.19 -10.93 6.21
CA ILE A 308 -15.18 -10.23 4.92
C ILE A 308 -14.31 -10.97 3.90
N PHE A 309 -13.07 -11.29 4.25
CA PHE A 309 -12.13 -11.97 3.34
C PHE A 309 -12.62 -13.37 2.96
N THR A 310 -13.18 -14.10 3.92
CA THR A 310 -13.77 -15.43 3.67
C THR A 310 -14.99 -15.34 2.76
N SER A 311 -15.83 -14.33 2.97
CA SER A 311 -17.02 -14.08 2.12
C SER A 311 -16.61 -13.77 0.68
N CYS A 312 -15.57 -12.95 0.46
CA CYS A 312 -15.03 -12.69 -0.87
C CYS A 312 -14.52 -13.96 -1.58
N ILE A 313 -13.79 -14.83 -0.86
CA ILE A 313 -13.25 -16.07 -1.42
C ILE A 313 -14.35 -17.03 -1.81
N ASN A 314 -15.42 -17.09 -1.00
CA ASN A 314 -16.53 -18.04 -1.18
C ASN A 314 -17.62 -17.52 -2.11
N GLY A 315 -17.55 -16.29 -2.60
CA GLY A 315 -18.51 -15.69 -3.53
C GLY A 315 -19.82 -15.24 -2.87
N PHE A 316 -19.83 -15.00 -1.56
CA PHE A 316 -20.99 -14.49 -0.81
C PHE A 316 -20.92 -12.99 -0.50
N PHE A 317 -19.81 -12.33 -0.85
CA PHE A 317 -19.53 -10.96 -0.45
C PHE A 317 -20.62 -9.98 -0.86
N SER A 318 -21.11 -10.05 -2.10
CA SER A 318 -22.18 -9.17 -2.59
C SER A 318 -23.53 -9.37 -1.90
N ASP A 319 -23.77 -10.54 -1.33
CA ASP A 319 -25.01 -10.87 -0.62
C ASP A 319 -24.98 -10.44 0.85
N GLU A 320 -23.77 -10.36 1.42
CA GLU A 320 -23.56 -10.10 2.85
C GLU A 320 -23.16 -8.65 3.14
N TYR A 321 -22.52 -7.95 2.18
CA TYR A 321 -21.95 -6.63 2.42
C TYR A 321 -22.38 -5.61 1.35
N GLU A 322 -23.24 -4.66 1.73
CA GLU A 322 -23.54 -3.45 0.96
C GLU A 322 -22.56 -2.30 1.30
N GLU A 323 -22.05 -2.31 2.55
CA GLU A 323 -21.09 -1.33 3.07
C GLU A 323 -20.14 -1.99 4.07
N ILE A 324 -18.98 -1.39 4.30
CA ILE A 324 -18.07 -1.73 5.41
C ILE A 324 -18.32 -0.75 6.54
N ARG A 325 -18.67 -1.26 7.73
CA ARG A 325 -18.87 -0.41 8.90
C ARG A 325 -17.55 0.18 9.37
N MET A 326 -17.55 1.49 9.55
CA MET A 326 -16.36 2.25 9.93
C MET A 326 -16.52 2.88 11.30
N ASN A 327 -15.41 2.99 12.05
CA ASN A 327 -15.33 3.78 13.26
C ASN A 327 -15.46 5.27 12.92
N ASN A 328 -16.24 6.00 13.69
CA ASN A 328 -16.41 7.45 13.52
C ASN A 328 -15.21 8.22 14.10
N CYS A 329 -14.08 8.12 13.43
CA CYS A 329 -12.85 8.81 13.79
C CYS A 329 -12.01 9.13 12.55
N PHE A 330 -10.99 9.95 12.74
CA PHE A 330 -9.93 10.21 11.76
C PHE A 330 -8.66 9.49 12.20
N SER A 331 -7.90 9.03 11.23
CA SER A 331 -6.60 8.43 11.45
C SER A 331 -5.54 9.13 10.61
N THR A 332 -4.36 9.35 11.17
CA THR A 332 -3.23 9.97 10.47
C THR A 332 -1.96 9.18 10.74
N SER A 333 -1.11 9.06 9.73
CA SER A 333 0.11 8.26 9.78
C SER A 333 1.29 9.01 9.16
N ALA A 334 2.47 8.83 9.76
CA ALA A 334 3.73 9.32 9.22
C ALA A 334 4.76 8.21 9.14
N THR A 335 5.46 8.13 8.00
CA THR A 335 6.62 7.25 7.85
C THR A 335 7.88 7.98 8.26
N VAL A 336 8.61 7.41 9.21
CA VAL A 336 9.90 7.90 9.65
C VAL A 336 10.99 7.28 8.78
N LEU A 337 11.83 8.14 8.22
CA LEU A 337 12.93 7.76 7.35
C LEU A 337 14.26 7.87 8.13
N SER A 338 15.17 6.93 7.89
CA SER A 338 16.56 7.02 8.34
C SER A 338 17.50 7.30 7.17
N ARG A 339 18.40 8.25 7.35
CA ARG A 339 19.48 8.52 6.37
C ARG A 339 20.65 7.59 6.53
N GLN A 340 20.74 6.84 7.62
CA GLN A 340 21.88 6.05 8.02
C GLN A 340 21.47 4.66 8.51
N ASN A 341 22.41 3.72 8.37
CA ASN A 341 22.28 2.39 8.96
C ASN A 341 22.75 2.38 10.42
N ASN A 342 22.25 1.39 11.19
CA ASN A 342 22.74 1.04 12.52
C ASN A 342 22.71 2.20 13.55
N LYS A 343 21.73 3.09 13.45
CA LYS A 343 21.48 4.10 14.48
C LYS A 343 20.49 3.55 15.49
N ILE A 344 20.81 3.72 16.77
CA ILE A 344 19.92 3.31 17.85
C ILE A 344 18.71 4.24 17.87
N ILE A 345 17.52 3.68 17.85
CA ILE A 345 16.27 4.40 18.03
C ILE A 345 16.03 4.51 19.53
N ASN A 346 15.97 5.73 20.04
CA ASN A 346 15.67 6.05 21.43
C ASN A 346 14.27 6.67 21.53
N GLY A 347 13.66 6.61 22.72
CA GLY A 347 12.36 7.23 23.00
C GLY A 347 11.16 6.36 22.67
N LEU A 348 11.36 5.14 22.18
CA LEU A 348 10.25 4.21 21.96
C LEU A 348 9.57 3.81 23.27
N GLU A 349 10.29 3.82 24.37
CA GLU A 349 9.79 3.58 25.72
C GLU A 349 8.83 4.65 26.24
N ASN A 350 8.84 5.84 25.62
CA ASN A 350 7.96 6.95 25.97
C ASN A 350 6.63 6.92 25.22
N ILE A 351 6.51 6.05 24.18
CA ILE A 351 5.29 5.91 23.42
C ILE A 351 4.30 5.07 24.22
N GLU A 352 3.17 5.67 24.58
CA GLU A 352 2.14 5.05 25.44
C GLU A 352 1.58 3.75 24.83
N ASP A 353 1.48 3.70 23.50
CA ASP A 353 0.91 2.57 22.78
C ASP A 353 1.75 2.22 21.54
N LEU A 354 2.64 1.24 21.72
CA LEU A 354 3.50 0.71 20.65
C LEU A 354 2.73 -0.06 19.55
N GLU A 355 1.45 -0.40 19.77
CA GLU A 355 0.63 -1.03 18.74
C GLU A 355 0.40 -0.10 17.54
N ASN A 356 0.52 1.21 17.76
CA ASN A 356 0.42 2.22 16.70
C ASN A 356 1.71 2.41 15.89
N LEU A 357 2.77 1.70 16.25
CA LEU A 357 4.05 1.73 15.55
C LEU A 357 4.27 0.41 14.79
N ASP A 358 4.51 0.51 13.49
CA ASP A 358 4.75 -0.62 12.60
C ASP A 358 6.12 -0.50 11.93
N PHE A 359 7.02 -1.44 12.27
CA PHE A 359 8.38 -1.45 11.76
C PHE A 359 8.43 -1.91 10.29
N ILE A 360 9.28 -1.24 9.50
CA ILE A 360 9.53 -1.58 8.08
C ILE A 360 10.94 -2.15 7.93
N ASN A 361 11.96 -1.34 8.20
CA ASN A 361 13.36 -1.72 8.07
C ASN A 361 14.13 -1.39 9.36
N VAL A 362 13.82 -2.10 10.42
CA VAL A 362 14.46 -1.97 11.73
C VAL A 362 14.93 -3.34 12.16
N LYS A 363 16.07 -3.40 12.83
CA LYS A 363 16.61 -4.63 13.43
C LYS A 363 16.57 -4.52 14.95
N LYS A 364 16.15 -5.57 15.63
CA LYS A 364 16.27 -5.66 17.09
C LYS A 364 17.54 -6.44 17.43
N THR A 365 18.37 -5.89 18.30
CA THR A 365 19.60 -6.53 18.79
C THR A 365 19.30 -7.47 19.96
N ASN A 366 20.24 -8.36 20.30
CA ASN A 366 20.07 -9.28 21.43
C ASN A 366 19.96 -8.58 22.79
N ASP A 367 20.51 -7.36 22.91
CA ASP A 367 20.38 -6.50 24.10
C ASP A 367 19.11 -5.61 24.07
N GLY A 368 18.19 -5.89 23.15
CA GLY A 368 16.86 -5.28 23.08
C GLY A 368 16.78 -3.93 22.39
N LYS A 369 17.87 -3.41 21.83
CA LYS A 369 17.88 -2.12 21.11
C LYS A 369 17.35 -2.25 19.69
N TYR A 370 16.72 -1.20 19.21
CA TYR A 370 16.26 -1.10 17.83
C TYR A 370 17.25 -0.29 16.99
N LEU A 371 17.67 -0.85 15.85
CA LEU A 371 18.65 -0.24 14.96
C LEU A 371 18.03 0.06 13.60
N THR A 372 18.26 1.27 13.09
CA THR A 372 17.78 1.67 11.78
C THR A 372 18.51 0.99 10.63
N THR A 373 17.81 0.79 9.53
CA THR A 373 18.36 0.60 8.19
C THR A 373 18.04 1.84 7.36
N LYS A 374 18.94 2.25 6.43
CA LYS A 374 18.71 3.40 5.56
C LYS A 374 17.42 3.22 4.74
N GLY A 375 16.58 4.24 4.73
CA GLY A 375 15.27 4.23 4.07
C GLY A 375 14.12 4.36 5.08
N PRO A 376 12.91 3.89 4.73
CA PRO A 376 11.79 3.85 5.65
C PRO A 376 12.10 2.93 6.84
N ALA A 377 12.04 3.46 8.05
CA ALA A 377 12.32 2.71 9.28
C ALA A 377 11.03 2.10 9.86
N PHE A 378 10.02 2.93 10.07
CA PHE A 378 8.73 2.53 10.63
C PHE A 378 7.66 3.55 10.27
N THR A 379 6.39 3.17 10.44
CA THR A 379 5.25 4.10 10.45
C THR A 379 4.74 4.26 11.88
N LEU A 380 4.29 5.46 12.19
CA LEU A 380 3.55 5.77 13.41
C LEU A 380 2.18 6.31 13.02
N THR A 381 1.13 5.77 13.65
CA THR A 381 -0.26 6.10 13.31
C THR A 381 -1.01 6.50 14.58
N ARG A 382 -1.84 7.53 14.50
CA ARG A 382 -2.74 7.93 15.59
C ARG A 382 -4.15 8.19 15.06
N SER A 383 -5.15 7.81 15.85
CA SER A 383 -6.56 8.00 15.54
C SER A 383 -7.25 8.80 16.65
N ALA A 384 -8.20 9.65 16.28
CA ALA A 384 -9.00 10.41 17.21
C ALA A 384 -10.34 10.85 16.59
N GLY A 385 -11.29 11.31 17.40
CA GLY A 385 -12.58 11.80 16.93
C GLY A 385 -12.51 13.04 16.03
N THR A 386 -11.36 13.73 15.97
CA THR A 386 -11.08 14.81 15.01
C THR A 386 -9.68 14.69 14.43
N LEU A 387 -9.52 15.12 13.17
CA LEU A 387 -8.24 15.06 12.47
C LEU A 387 -7.16 15.90 13.18
N SER A 388 -7.54 17.05 13.70
CA SER A 388 -6.66 17.93 14.51
C SER A 388 -6.09 17.21 15.75
N ARG A 389 -6.91 16.42 16.44
CA ARG A 389 -6.47 15.63 17.60
C ARG A 389 -5.58 14.46 17.18
N ALA A 390 -5.97 13.73 16.14
CA ALA A 390 -5.15 12.63 15.62
C ALA A 390 -3.74 13.14 15.24
N ARG A 391 -3.68 14.29 14.52
CA ARG A 391 -2.42 14.96 14.18
C ARG A 391 -1.63 15.36 15.42
N LYS A 392 -2.26 15.98 16.40
CA LYS A 392 -1.59 16.38 17.64
C LYS A 392 -0.90 15.19 18.31
N TYR A 393 -1.62 14.10 18.52
CA TYR A 393 -1.08 12.88 19.15
C TYR A 393 0.06 12.27 18.33
N LEU A 394 -0.08 12.25 17.00
CA LEU A 394 0.97 11.75 16.12
C LEU A 394 2.28 12.51 16.31
N TYR A 395 2.23 13.83 16.34
CA TYR A 395 3.46 14.63 16.44
C TYR A 395 4.02 14.70 17.85
N GLU A 396 3.19 14.62 18.89
CA GLU A 396 3.64 14.45 20.28
C GLU A 396 4.51 13.18 20.42
N ASP A 397 4.07 12.05 19.87
CA ASP A 397 4.86 10.82 19.89
C ASP A 397 6.11 10.90 19.00
N LEU A 398 6.01 11.48 17.82
CA LEU A 398 7.17 11.62 16.92
C LEU A 398 8.28 12.49 17.52
N GLU A 399 7.94 13.46 18.37
CA GLU A 399 8.90 14.31 19.08
C GLU A 399 9.65 13.56 20.19
N GLU A 400 9.12 12.47 20.71
CA GLU A 400 9.81 11.60 21.68
C GLU A 400 10.88 10.72 21.03
N ILE A 401 10.76 10.41 19.73
CA ILE A 401 11.62 9.46 19.05
C ILE A 401 12.87 10.16 18.46
N HIS A 402 14.05 9.67 18.84
CA HIS A 402 15.30 10.29 18.45
C HIS A 402 16.32 9.28 17.94
N PHE A 403 16.93 9.59 16.79
CA PHE A 403 18.15 8.97 16.29
C PHE A 403 18.83 9.89 15.26
N ASP A 404 20.15 9.71 15.07
CA ASP A 404 20.89 10.52 14.12
C ASP A 404 20.47 10.24 12.67
N GLY A 405 20.07 11.28 11.94
CA GLY A 405 19.58 11.18 10.57
C GLY A 405 18.08 10.89 10.44
N ILE A 406 17.32 11.02 11.53
CA ILE A 406 15.84 10.92 11.50
C ILE A 406 15.24 11.98 10.57
N LYS A 407 14.21 11.57 9.82
CA LYS A 407 13.46 12.46 8.96
C LYS A 407 12.01 11.97 8.81
N TYR A 408 11.07 12.89 8.96
CA TYR A 408 9.64 12.71 8.67
C TYR A 408 9.03 14.04 8.22
N ARG A 409 7.86 14.00 7.60
CA ARG A 409 7.09 15.21 7.24
C ARG A 409 6.41 15.79 8.47
N LYS A 410 6.37 17.12 8.54
CA LYS A 410 5.73 17.86 9.63
C LYS A 410 4.38 18.49 9.24
N ASP A 411 4.05 18.46 7.95
CA ASP A 411 2.87 19.08 7.37
C ASP A 411 1.71 18.12 7.06
N ILE A 412 1.80 16.84 7.52
CA ILE A 412 0.70 15.88 7.35
C ILE A 412 -0.52 16.39 8.12
N SER A 413 -1.66 16.52 7.43
CA SER A 413 -2.92 17.07 7.97
C SER A 413 -2.82 18.51 8.50
N GLU A 414 -1.81 19.28 8.09
CA GLU A 414 -1.68 20.68 8.46
C GLU A 414 -2.78 21.53 7.82
N PHE A 415 -3.25 22.59 8.51
CA PHE A 415 -4.30 23.51 8.07
C PHE A 415 -5.70 22.90 7.85
N ILE A 416 -5.94 21.67 8.34
CA ILE A 416 -7.26 21.07 8.30
C ILE A 416 -7.90 21.22 9.67
N ILE A 417 -8.89 22.12 9.77
CA ILE A 417 -9.71 22.30 10.97
C ILE A 417 -11.03 21.56 10.72
N VAL A 418 -11.12 20.32 11.20
CA VAL A 418 -12.34 19.50 11.20
C VAL A 418 -12.51 18.86 12.56
#